data_a551400b329d90d8c9d1d81cd3361223
#
_entry.id   a551400b329d90d8c9d1d81cd3361223
#
_cell.length_a   1.000
_cell.length_b   1.000
_cell.length_c   1.000
_cell.angle_alpha   90.00
_cell.angle_beta   90.00
_cell.angle_gamma   90.00
#
_symmetry.space_group_name_H-M   'P 1'
#
loop_
_entity.id
_entity.type
_entity.pdbx_description
1 polymer ?
#
loop_
_entity_poly.entity_id
_entity_poly.type
_entity_poly.pdbx_seq_one_letter_code
_entity_poly.pdbx_strand_id
1 'polypeptide(L)'
;MVILTSGSNQVHIKMHIGIDLGGTKTESIIIDENGKELERIRRTTPKNYNGTLDTVCELVNYLEDKYKKSCSVGVGSPGALSKETNCIKGGNSTWLNDRPLKKDIELRLNRKIFLENDANCFALSESIDGAGLNHEIVFGVIIGTGVGGGLIINNKIVNGFNNITGAVSYTHLRAHETCLD
;
A
#
# COMPACT_ATOMS: atom_id res chain seq x y z
N MET A 1 3.90 6.90 5.57
CA MET A 1 3.81 5.44 5.30
C MET A 1 3.96 4.70 6.60
N VAL A 2 2.91 4.02 7.04
CA VAL A 2 2.88 3.32 8.34
C VAL A 2 3.33 1.87 8.16
N ILE A 3 4.24 1.44 9.00
CA ILE A 3 4.72 0.07 9.04
C ILE A 3 4.26 -0.57 10.35
N LEU A 4 3.43 -1.61 10.25
CA LEU A 4 2.96 -2.36 11.41
C LEU A 4 4.08 -3.28 11.91
N THR A 5 4.48 -3.12 13.18
CA THR A 5 5.52 -3.95 13.82
C THR A 5 4.91 -4.94 14.79
N SER A 6 5.29 -6.22 14.73
CA SER A 6 5.04 -7.20 15.80
C SER A 6 6.29 -7.34 16.67
N GLY A 7 6.12 -7.26 17.98
CA GLY A 7 7.23 -7.26 18.93
C GLY A 7 7.89 -8.63 19.15
N SER A 8 9.23 -8.65 19.19
CA SER A 8 10.05 -9.60 19.96
C SER A 8 11.41 -8.97 20.25
N ASN A 9 11.86 -9.07 21.50
CA ASN A 9 13.06 -8.46 22.03
C ASN A 9 14.35 -9.04 21.43
N GLN A 10 14.98 -8.29 20.55
CA GLN A 10 16.44 -8.19 20.35
C GLN A 10 16.71 -6.81 19.76
N VAL A 11 17.75 -6.09 20.24
CA VAL A 11 18.16 -4.80 19.68
C VAL A 11 18.74 -5.07 18.29
N HIS A 12 17.88 -5.33 17.34
CA HIS A 12 18.18 -5.23 15.92
C HIS A 12 17.62 -3.88 15.46
N ILE A 13 18.49 -2.99 14.99
CA ILE A 13 18.09 -1.80 14.24
C ILE A 13 17.11 -2.28 13.17
N LYS A 14 15.81 -2.09 13.41
CA LYS A 14 14.76 -2.54 12.50
C LYS A 14 14.66 -1.52 11.38
N MET A 15 15.06 -1.90 10.19
CA MET A 15 14.75 -1.15 8.98
C MET A 15 13.45 -1.64 8.37
N HIS A 16 12.77 -0.76 7.68
CA HIS A 16 11.50 -1.04 7.07
C HIS A 16 11.50 -0.57 5.61
N ILE A 17 10.99 -1.40 4.73
CA ILE A 17 10.78 -1.06 3.32
C ILE A 17 9.30 -0.87 3.08
N GLY A 18 8.95 0.26 2.48
CA GLY A 18 7.62 0.51 1.98
C GLY A 18 7.62 0.61 0.47
N ILE A 19 6.62 0.01 -0.14
CA ILE A 19 6.38 0.04 -1.57
C ILE A 19 5.05 0.75 -1.81
N ASP A 20 5.08 1.81 -2.62
CA ASP A 20 3.89 2.39 -3.24
C ASP A 20 3.76 1.82 -4.67
N LEU A 21 2.86 0.87 -4.83
CA LEU A 21 2.62 0.19 -6.09
C LEU A 21 1.58 0.93 -6.91
N GLY A 22 2.01 1.88 -7.71
CA GLY A 22 1.12 2.59 -8.64
C GLY A 22 1.01 1.90 -10.01
N GLY A 23 -0.02 2.27 -10.76
CA GLY A 23 -0.27 1.71 -12.11
C GLY A 23 0.73 2.13 -13.18
N THR A 24 1.49 3.20 -12.94
CA THR A 24 2.50 3.72 -13.88
C THR A 24 3.91 3.67 -13.30
N LYS A 25 4.03 3.91 -12.02
CA LYS A 25 5.30 3.95 -11.29
C LYS A 25 5.16 3.19 -9.98
N THR A 26 6.17 2.42 -9.65
CA THR A 26 6.34 1.79 -8.34
C THR A 26 7.46 2.52 -7.61
N GLU A 27 7.17 3.02 -6.43
CA GLU A 27 8.14 3.69 -5.57
C GLU A 27 8.42 2.86 -4.34
N SER A 28 9.68 2.79 -3.95
CA SER A 28 10.09 2.17 -2.69
C SER A 28 10.88 3.15 -1.84
N ILE A 29 10.70 3.04 -0.55
CA ILE A 29 11.49 3.77 0.43
C ILE A 29 12.01 2.79 1.48
N ILE A 30 13.22 3.05 1.99
CA ILE A 30 13.73 2.39 3.19
C ILE A 30 13.85 3.43 4.29
N ILE A 31 13.34 3.07 5.47
CA ILE A 31 13.39 3.91 6.67
C ILE A 31 14.08 3.16 7.81
N ASP A 32 14.71 3.91 8.71
CA ASP A 32 15.26 3.36 9.94
C ASP A 32 14.20 3.20 11.05
N GLU A 33 14.62 2.76 12.21
CA GLU A 33 13.76 2.54 13.39
C GLU A 33 13.07 3.81 13.91
N ASN A 34 13.61 4.99 13.58
CA ASN A 34 13.06 6.28 13.97
C ASN A 34 12.13 6.87 12.91
N GLY A 35 11.90 6.13 11.81
CA GLY A 35 11.10 6.60 10.68
C GLY A 35 11.82 7.52 9.72
N LYS A 36 13.16 7.72 9.89
CA LYS A 36 13.94 8.55 8.97
C LYS A 36 14.13 7.86 7.64
N GLU A 37 13.76 8.55 6.57
CA GLU A 37 14.01 8.09 5.20
C GLU A 37 15.53 8.04 4.93
N LEU A 38 16.02 6.87 4.50
CA LEU A 38 17.41 6.65 4.13
C LEU A 38 17.60 6.71 2.62
N GLU A 39 16.63 6.17 1.87
CA GLU A 39 16.66 6.15 0.41
C GLU A 39 15.26 5.98 -0.16
N ARG A 40 15.06 6.57 -1.34
CA ARG A 40 13.84 6.45 -2.15
C ARG A 40 14.21 6.11 -3.58
N ILE A 41 13.55 5.10 -4.12
CA ILE A 41 13.78 4.62 -5.49
C ILE A 41 12.44 4.51 -6.21
N ARG A 42 12.43 4.92 -7.46
CA ARG A 42 11.25 4.83 -8.31
C ARG A 42 11.58 4.07 -9.59
N ARG A 43 10.66 3.21 -10.01
CA ARG A 43 10.72 2.45 -11.27
C ARG A 43 9.41 2.59 -12.02
N THR A 44 9.45 2.40 -13.34
CA THR A 44 8.23 2.25 -14.13
C THR A 44 7.54 0.94 -13.79
N THR A 45 6.23 0.96 -13.59
CA THR A 45 5.46 -0.25 -13.36
C THR A 45 5.14 -0.92 -14.70
N PRO A 46 5.58 -2.17 -14.94
CA PRO A 46 5.17 -2.93 -16.11
C PRO A 46 3.66 -3.19 -16.09
N LYS A 47 3.01 -3.03 -17.24
CA LYS A 47 1.56 -3.25 -17.37
C LYS A 47 1.22 -4.74 -17.54
N ASN A 48 1.83 -5.59 -16.72
CA ASN A 48 1.56 -7.01 -16.63
C ASN A 48 1.88 -7.53 -15.23
N TYR A 49 1.23 -8.62 -14.85
CA TYR A 49 1.31 -9.15 -13.48
C TYR A 49 2.72 -9.58 -13.08
N ASN A 50 3.39 -10.38 -13.91
CA ASN A 50 4.71 -10.91 -13.58
C ASN A 50 5.76 -9.81 -13.50
N GLY A 51 5.78 -8.88 -14.45
CA GLY A 51 6.69 -7.74 -14.42
C GLY A 51 6.46 -6.83 -13.20
N THR A 52 5.21 -6.70 -12.74
CA THR A 52 4.92 -5.98 -11.51
C THR A 52 5.52 -6.71 -10.30
N LEU A 53 5.35 -8.03 -10.21
CA LEU A 53 5.97 -8.84 -9.16
C LEU A 53 7.50 -8.75 -9.17
N ASP A 54 8.10 -8.82 -10.37
CA ASP A 54 9.54 -8.70 -10.56
C ASP A 54 10.02 -7.34 -10.03
N THR A 55 9.36 -6.24 -10.42
CA THR A 55 9.71 -4.88 -9.99
C THR A 55 9.66 -4.73 -8.47
N VAL A 56 8.61 -5.23 -7.82
CA VAL A 56 8.48 -5.17 -6.36
C VAL A 56 9.60 -5.95 -5.67
N CYS A 57 9.86 -7.18 -6.11
CA CYS A 57 10.90 -8.03 -5.53
C CYS A 57 12.31 -7.48 -5.76
N GLU A 58 12.59 -6.96 -6.96
CA GLU A 58 13.87 -6.33 -7.29
C GLU A 58 14.15 -5.09 -6.43
N LEU A 59 13.14 -4.24 -6.19
CA LEU A 59 13.30 -3.07 -5.32
C LEU A 59 13.60 -3.47 -3.88
N VAL A 60 12.90 -4.47 -3.35
CA VAL A 60 13.15 -4.99 -1.99
C VAL A 60 14.57 -5.55 -1.89
N ASN A 61 14.94 -6.47 -2.80
CA ASN A 61 16.25 -7.11 -2.79
C ASN A 61 17.38 -6.09 -2.94
N TYR A 62 17.24 -5.12 -3.85
CA TYR A 62 18.21 -4.06 -4.05
C TYR A 62 18.46 -3.27 -2.76
N LEU A 63 17.40 -2.85 -2.05
CA LEU A 63 17.54 -2.08 -0.81
C LEU A 63 18.16 -2.93 0.29
N GLU A 64 17.75 -4.18 0.46
CA GLU A 64 18.34 -5.08 1.46
C GLU A 64 19.80 -5.40 1.19
N ASP A 65 20.16 -5.63 -0.08
CA ASP A 65 21.54 -5.86 -0.48
C ASP A 65 22.41 -4.64 -0.25
N LYS A 66 21.90 -3.45 -0.55
CA LYS A 66 22.63 -2.20 -0.34
C LYS A 66 22.88 -1.91 1.13
N TYR A 67 21.88 -2.08 1.97
CA TYR A 67 21.95 -1.79 3.40
C TYR A 67 22.40 -2.99 4.24
N LYS A 68 22.59 -4.18 3.62
CA LYS A 68 22.99 -5.43 4.29
C LYS A 68 22.09 -5.77 5.47
N LYS A 69 20.80 -5.53 5.32
CA LYS A 69 19.79 -5.74 6.37
C LYS A 69 18.53 -6.39 5.78
N SER A 70 17.99 -7.37 6.50
CA SER A 70 16.65 -7.86 6.24
C SER A 70 15.63 -6.91 6.87
N CYS A 71 14.66 -6.46 6.07
CA CYS A 71 13.69 -5.44 6.45
C CYS A 71 12.28 -6.03 6.52
N SER A 72 11.40 -5.47 7.34
CA SER A 72 9.98 -5.71 7.14
C SER A 72 9.51 -4.98 5.88
N VAL A 73 8.58 -5.57 5.15
CA VAL A 73 8.08 -5.04 3.88
C VAL A 73 6.60 -4.76 3.97
N GLY A 74 6.21 -3.51 3.66
CA GLY A 74 4.83 -3.09 3.48
C GLY A 74 4.59 -2.65 2.04
N VAL A 75 3.46 -3.03 1.47
CA VAL A 75 3.06 -2.68 0.11
C VAL A 75 1.69 -2.00 0.14
N GLY A 76 1.63 -0.76 -0.31
CA GLY A 76 0.40 -0.06 -0.66
C GLY A 76 0.07 -0.38 -2.12
N SER A 77 -1.11 -0.89 -2.40
CA SER A 77 -1.50 -1.29 -3.75
C SER A 77 -2.82 -0.68 -4.18
N PRO A 78 -3.02 -0.42 -5.49
CA PRO A 78 -4.33 -0.05 -6.00
C PRO A 78 -5.32 -1.21 -5.82
N GLY A 79 -6.54 -0.87 -5.45
CA GLY A 79 -7.57 -1.84 -5.12
C GLY A 79 -7.48 -2.36 -3.69
N ALA A 80 -8.34 -3.30 -3.37
CA ALA A 80 -8.44 -3.88 -2.04
C ALA A 80 -8.21 -5.39 -2.05
N LEU A 81 -7.65 -5.93 -0.97
CA LEU A 81 -7.51 -7.37 -0.79
C LEU A 81 -8.84 -7.97 -0.35
N SER A 82 -9.44 -8.81 -1.18
CA SER A 82 -10.68 -9.52 -0.84
C SER A 82 -10.44 -10.50 0.31
N LYS A 83 -11.28 -10.45 1.34
CA LYS A 83 -11.24 -11.41 2.47
C LYS A 83 -11.58 -12.83 2.07
N GLU A 84 -12.42 -12.98 1.05
CA GLU A 84 -12.91 -14.30 0.60
C GLU A 84 -11.89 -15.02 -0.27
N THR A 85 -11.29 -14.29 -1.23
CA THR A 85 -10.42 -14.90 -2.25
C THR A 85 -8.93 -14.63 -2.01
N ASN A 86 -8.57 -13.70 -1.12
CA ASN A 86 -7.21 -13.19 -0.96
C ASN A 86 -6.59 -12.63 -2.26
N CYS A 87 -7.44 -12.21 -3.20
CA CYS A 87 -7.05 -11.58 -4.45
C CYS A 87 -7.33 -10.07 -4.42
N ILE A 88 -6.61 -9.31 -5.24
CA ILE A 88 -6.87 -7.87 -5.43
C ILE A 88 -8.19 -7.70 -6.17
N LYS A 89 -9.01 -6.72 -5.75
CA LYS A 89 -10.24 -6.30 -6.43
C LYS A 89 -10.33 -4.79 -6.55
N GLY A 90 -10.97 -4.33 -7.62
CA GLY A 90 -11.31 -2.92 -7.82
C GLY A 90 -10.12 -1.98 -8.05
N GLY A 91 -8.96 -2.51 -8.40
CA GLY A 91 -7.79 -1.70 -8.73
C GLY A 91 -7.84 -1.17 -10.18
N ASN A 92 -7.41 0.09 -10.39
CA ASN A 92 -7.25 0.69 -11.73
C ASN A 92 -6.16 -0.04 -12.55
N SER A 93 -5.21 -0.69 -11.90
CA SER A 93 -4.24 -1.59 -12.51
C SER A 93 -4.88 -2.94 -12.78
N THR A 94 -5.66 -3.03 -13.86
CA THR A 94 -6.56 -4.19 -14.15
C THR A 94 -5.84 -5.54 -14.19
N TRP A 95 -4.54 -5.57 -14.53
CA TRP A 95 -3.73 -6.80 -14.53
C TRP A 95 -3.43 -7.37 -13.14
N LEU A 96 -3.73 -6.60 -12.07
CA LEU A 96 -3.63 -7.06 -10.68
C LEU A 96 -4.94 -7.64 -10.16
N ASN A 97 -6.09 -7.30 -10.78
CA ASN A 97 -7.38 -7.76 -10.32
C ASN A 97 -7.49 -9.27 -10.45
N ASP A 98 -8.16 -9.87 -9.47
CA ASP A 98 -8.36 -11.31 -9.30
C ASP A 98 -7.05 -12.13 -9.17
N ARG A 99 -5.94 -11.45 -8.84
CA ARG A 99 -4.63 -12.08 -8.64
C ARG A 99 -4.26 -12.11 -7.16
N PRO A 100 -3.59 -13.19 -6.68
CA PRO A 100 -3.17 -13.35 -5.29
C PRO A 100 -1.86 -12.61 -5.00
N LEU A 101 -1.83 -11.29 -5.26
CA LEU A 101 -0.63 -10.45 -5.23
C LEU A 101 0.19 -10.62 -3.96
N LYS A 102 -0.45 -10.58 -2.79
CA LYS A 102 0.23 -10.76 -1.50
C LYS A 102 0.96 -12.09 -1.43
N LYS A 103 0.25 -13.17 -1.74
CA LYS A 103 0.79 -14.55 -1.69
C LYS A 103 1.98 -14.71 -2.63
N ASP A 104 1.89 -14.18 -3.84
CA ASP A 104 2.93 -14.35 -4.85
C ASP A 104 4.19 -13.53 -4.52
N ILE A 105 4.04 -12.32 -3.94
CA ILE A 105 5.19 -11.56 -3.41
C ILE A 105 5.82 -12.32 -2.22
N GLU A 106 5.01 -12.82 -1.28
CA GLU A 106 5.49 -13.61 -0.13
C GLU A 106 6.28 -14.86 -0.58
N LEU A 107 5.79 -15.55 -1.60
CA LEU A 107 6.48 -16.73 -2.17
C LEU A 107 7.83 -16.34 -2.78
N ARG A 108 7.90 -15.27 -3.55
CA ARG A 108 9.14 -14.83 -4.21
C ARG A 108 10.18 -14.32 -3.21
N LEU A 109 9.74 -13.58 -2.19
CA LEU A 109 10.61 -13.06 -1.13
C LEU A 109 10.90 -14.09 -0.02
N ASN A 110 10.23 -15.26 -0.06
CA ASN A 110 10.28 -16.31 0.96
C ASN A 110 10.04 -15.80 2.38
N ARG A 111 9.08 -14.86 2.54
CA ARG A 111 8.70 -14.28 3.84
C ARG A 111 7.35 -13.59 3.79
N LYS A 112 6.81 -13.29 4.97
CA LYS A 112 5.58 -12.51 5.11
C LYS A 112 5.80 -11.05 4.78
N ILE A 113 4.79 -10.44 4.14
CA ILE A 113 4.69 -9.01 3.90
C ILE A 113 3.36 -8.46 4.41
N PHE A 114 3.32 -7.15 4.60
CA PHE A 114 2.06 -6.41 4.79
C PHE A 114 1.60 -5.87 3.45
N LEU A 115 0.31 -6.04 3.13
CA LEU A 115 -0.29 -5.46 1.93
C LEU A 115 -1.61 -4.81 2.32
N GLU A 116 -1.78 -3.56 1.93
CA GLU A 116 -2.96 -2.76 2.19
C GLU A 116 -3.29 -1.88 0.97
N ASN A 117 -4.51 -1.35 0.91
CA ASN A 117 -4.89 -0.38 -0.10
C ASN A 117 -4.09 0.93 0.06
N ASP A 118 -3.72 1.56 -1.05
CA ASP A 118 -2.92 2.79 -1.10
C ASP A 118 -3.57 3.97 -0.34
N ALA A 119 -4.87 4.19 -0.51
CA ALA A 119 -5.59 5.25 0.20
C ALA A 119 -5.69 4.99 1.71
N ASN A 120 -5.82 3.73 2.12
CA ASN A 120 -5.76 3.34 3.53
C ASN A 120 -4.37 3.60 4.13
N CYS A 121 -3.32 3.26 3.38
CA CYS A 121 -1.94 3.56 3.80
C CYS A 121 -1.72 5.07 3.96
N PHE A 122 -2.19 5.87 3.00
CA PHE A 122 -2.12 7.33 3.07
C PHE A 122 -2.85 7.87 4.30
N ALA A 123 -4.14 7.51 4.47
CA ALA A 123 -4.94 7.99 5.59
C ALA A 123 -4.35 7.59 6.96
N LEU A 124 -3.78 6.38 7.06
CA LEU A 124 -3.13 5.92 8.28
C LEU A 124 -1.84 6.72 8.56
N SER A 125 -1.03 7.04 7.54
CA SER A 125 0.15 7.89 7.69
C SER A 125 -0.25 9.27 8.22
N GLU A 126 -1.24 9.90 7.59
CA GLU A 126 -1.74 11.22 8.02
C GLU A 126 -2.29 11.21 9.46
N SER A 127 -2.85 10.09 9.92
CA SER A 127 -3.37 9.99 11.29
C SER A 127 -2.27 9.83 12.35
N ILE A 128 -1.09 9.30 11.97
CA ILE A 128 -0.01 9.01 12.92
C ILE A 128 0.99 10.15 13.04
N ASP A 129 1.41 10.73 11.92
CA ASP A 129 2.47 11.74 11.86
C ASP A 129 2.19 12.89 10.88
N GLY A 130 0.99 12.95 10.28
CA GLY A 130 0.59 13.97 9.32
C GLY A 130 -0.49 14.93 9.82
N ALA A 131 -1.31 15.42 8.90
CA ALA A 131 -2.35 16.42 9.15
C ALA A 131 -3.48 15.92 10.09
N GLY A 132 -3.65 14.61 10.21
CA GLY A 132 -4.62 13.97 11.11
C GLY A 132 -4.08 13.65 12.51
N LEU A 133 -2.86 14.07 12.84
CA LEU A 133 -2.26 13.81 14.15
C LEU A 133 -3.16 14.35 15.29
N ASN A 134 -3.33 13.55 16.34
CA ASN A 134 -4.17 13.83 17.49
C ASN A 134 -5.68 13.91 17.22
N HIS A 135 -6.14 13.48 16.05
CA HIS A 135 -7.57 13.33 15.76
C HIS A 135 -8.00 11.88 15.91
N GLU A 136 -9.11 11.67 16.59
CA GLU A 136 -9.69 10.34 16.83
C GLU A 136 -10.20 9.71 15.52
N ILE A 137 -10.74 10.54 14.61
CA ILE A 137 -11.28 10.12 13.31
C ILE A 137 -10.58 10.92 12.21
N VAL A 138 -9.99 10.22 11.26
CA VAL A 138 -9.33 10.80 10.08
C VAL A 138 -9.89 10.17 8.82
N PHE A 139 -10.32 11.00 7.88
CA PHE A 139 -10.70 10.56 6.54
C PHE A 139 -9.71 11.14 5.53
N GLY A 140 -8.84 10.28 5.00
CA GLY A 140 -7.88 10.65 3.97
C GLY A 140 -8.48 10.46 2.57
N VAL A 141 -8.31 11.44 1.69
CA VAL A 141 -8.77 11.39 0.30
C VAL A 141 -7.60 11.55 -0.65
N ILE A 142 -7.47 10.62 -1.59
CA ILE A 142 -6.51 10.69 -2.69
C ILE A 142 -7.29 11.01 -3.96
N ILE A 143 -6.89 12.07 -4.66
CA ILE A 143 -7.47 12.48 -5.95
C ILE A 143 -6.36 12.40 -7.01
N GLY A 144 -6.51 11.49 -7.97
CA GLY A 144 -5.56 11.29 -9.06
C GLY A 144 -6.30 10.80 -10.31
N THR A 145 -5.83 9.73 -10.95
CA THR A 145 -6.56 9.05 -12.04
C THR A 145 -7.92 8.52 -11.60
N GLY A 146 -8.09 8.27 -10.31
CA GLY A 146 -9.32 7.94 -9.63
C GLY A 146 -9.40 8.68 -8.29
N VAL A 147 -10.48 8.48 -7.57
CA VAL A 147 -10.67 8.99 -6.21
C VAL A 147 -10.70 7.80 -5.24
N GLY A 148 -9.79 7.79 -4.29
CA GLY A 148 -9.74 6.82 -3.21
C GLY A 148 -9.85 7.50 -1.85
N GLY A 149 -10.35 6.80 -0.85
CA GLY A 149 -10.39 7.28 0.51
C GLY A 149 -10.05 6.19 1.52
N GLY A 150 -9.50 6.59 2.65
CA GLY A 150 -9.25 5.73 3.80
C GLY A 150 -9.87 6.34 5.06
N LEU A 151 -10.56 5.52 5.84
CA LEU A 151 -11.13 5.92 7.12
C LEU A 151 -10.33 5.30 8.26
N ILE A 152 -9.85 6.16 9.16
CA ILE A 152 -9.08 5.77 10.33
C ILE A 152 -9.84 6.18 11.58
N ILE A 153 -9.96 5.28 12.53
CA ILE A 153 -10.53 5.56 13.85
C ILE A 153 -9.54 5.04 14.89
N ASN A 154 -9.14 5.90 15.83
CA ASN A 154 -8.16 5.57 16.87
C ASN A 154 -6.88 4.92 16.30
N ASN A 155 -6.32 5.50 15.25
CA ASN A 155 -5.13 5.03 14.53
C ASN A 155 -5.27 3.60 13.94
N LYS A 156 -6.50 3.16 13.66
CA LYS A 156 -6.77 1.87 13.03
C LYS A 156 -7.58 2.06 11.76
N ILE A 157 -7.17 1.36 10.71
CA ILE A 157 -7.91 1.32 9.45
C ILE A 157 -9.29 0.70 9.69
N VAL A 158 -10.33 1.40 9.26
CA VAL A 158 -11.69 0.87 9.27
C VAL A 158 -11.94 0.16 7.96
N ASN A 159 -11.88 -1.16 8.00
CA ASN A 159 -12.23 -1.99 6.86
C ASN A 159 -13.74 -2.29 6.90
N GLY A 160 -14.47 -1.89 5.87
CA GLY A 160 -15.87 -2.31 5.68
C GLY A 160 -15.97 -3.82 5.45
N PHE A 161 -17.21 -4.30 5.33
CA PHE A 161 -17.47 -5.73 5.12
C PHE A 161 -16.67 -6.30 3.93
N ASN A 162 -16.53 -5.53 2.85
CA ASN A 162 -15.84 -5.94 1.62
C ASN A 162 -14.41 -5.38 1.48
N ASN A 163 -13.81 -4.81 2.54
CA ASN A 163 -12.53 -4.09 2.50
C ASN A 163 -12.49 -2.91 1.50
N ILE A 164 -13.64 -2.35 1.12
CA ILE A 164 -13.76 -1.26 0.13
C ILE A 164 -14.20 0.05 0.81
N THR A 165 -13.92 0.20 2.09
CA THR A 165 -14.28 1.42 2.84
C THR A 165 -13.50 2.60 2.28
N GLY A 166 -14.20 3.50 1.57
CA GLY A 166 -13.61 4.70 1.01
C GLY A 166 -13.28 4.66 -0.49
N ALA A 167 -13.48 3.56 -1.20
CA ALA A 167 -13.38 3.53 -2.66
C ALA A 167 -14.56 4.28 -3.31
N VAL A 168 -14.38 5.55 -3.64
CA VAL A 168 -15.47 6.45 -4.07
C VAL A 168 -15.60 6.55 -5.58
N SER A 169 -14.58 6.19 -6.37
CA SER A 169 -14.41 6.74 -7.70
C SER A 169 -15.15 6.08 -8.86
N TYR A 170 -15.83 4.96 -8.68
CA TYR A 170 -16.46 4.32 -9.83
C TYR A 170 -17.99 4.43 -9.86
N THR A 171 -18.63 4.81 -8.77
CA THR A 171 -20.09 4.80 -8.67
C THR A 171 -20.75 6.17 -8.77
N HIS A 172 -20.06 7.25 -8.39
CA HIS A 172 -20.68 8.56 -8.31
C HIS A 172 -20.34 9.53 -9.45
N LEU A 173 -19.14 9.50 -10.02
CA LEU A 173 -18.81 10.41 -11.13
C LEU A 173 -19.55 10.08 -12.42
N ARG A 174 -19.80 8.80 -12.71
CA ARG A 174 -20.64 8.42 -13.86
C ARG A 174 -22.13 8.76 -13.70
N ALA A 175 -22.62 8.81 -12.48
CA ALA A 175 -24.02 9.20 -12.24
C ALA A 175 -24.26 10.71 -12.47
N HIS A 176 -23.23 11.55 -12.32
CA HIS A 176 -23.34 12.98 -12.61
C HIS A 176 -23.12 13.34 -14.09
N GLU A 177 -22.35 12.55 -14.84
CA GLU A 177 -22.17 12.76 -16.27
C GLU A 177 -23.43 12.45 -17.09
N THR A 178 -24.35 11.66 -16.56
CA THR A 178 -25.62 11.34 -17.23
C THR A 178 -26.76 12.33 -16.97
N CYS A 179 -26.54 13.38 -16.18
CA CYS A 179 -27.53 14.41 -15.87
C CYS A 179 -27.31 15.75 -16.60
N LEU A 180 -26.42 15.80 -17.58
CA LEU A 180 -26.09 17.03 -18.33
C LEU A 180 -26.36 16.92 -19.84
N ASP A 181 -27.28 16.02 -20.27
CA ASP A 181 -27.85 16.03 -21.62
C ASP A 181 -29.33 16.47 -21.57
#